data_25f520db5a6be7b1a32fc76ca7a99446
#
_entry.id   25f520db5a6be7b1a32fc76ca7a99446
#
_cell.length_a   1.000
_cell.length_b   1.000
_cell.length_c   1.000
_cell.angle_alpha   90.00
_cell.angle_beta   90.00
_cell.angle_gamma   90.00
#
_symmetry.space_group_name_H-M   'P 1'
#
loop_
_entity.id
_entity.type
_entity.pdbx_description
1 polymer ?
#
loop_
_entity_poly.entity_id
_entity_poly.type
_entity_poly.pdbx_seq_one_letter_code
_entity_poly.pdbx_strand_id
1 'polypeptide(L)' 'MSDITIKINQQFHQVSAGTSIADLTKLLSITITGYVFALNQSVVPRSAWSTTLLSEGDQISLFQAIAGG' A
#
# COMPACT_ATOMS: atom_id res chain seq x y z
N MET A 1 -5.56 11.16 18.18
CA MET A 1 -5.27 10.23 17.11
C MET A 1 -5.21 10.96 15.82
N SER A 2 -4.19 10.69 15.06
CA SER A 2 -3.95 11.42 13.83
C SER A 2 -4.24 10.53 12.64
N ASP A 3 -4.93 11.10 11.68
CA ASP A 3 -5.08 10.45 10.39
C ASP A 3 -4.07 11.02 9.44
N ILE A 4 -3.64 10.20 8.50
CA ILE A 4 -2.74 10.63 7.45
C ILE A 4 -3.46 10.50 6.12
N THR A 5 -3.03 11.31 5.17
CA THR A 5 -3.54 11.26 3.81
C THR A 5 -2.47 10.63 2.94
N ILE A 6 -2.84 9.59 2.24
CA ILE A 6 -1.96 8.90 1.30
C ILE A 6 -2.61 8.91 -0.07
N LYS A 7 -1.81 8.61 -1.08
CA LYS A 7 -2.30 8.55 -2.46
C LYS A 7 -2.07 7.15 -2.99
N ILE A 8 -3.14 6.52 -3.42
CA ILE A 8 -3.07 5.18 -4.00
C ILE A 8 -3.54 5.28 -5.45
N ASN A 9 -2.63 5.02 -6.38
CA ASN A 9 -2.94 5.06 -7.81
C ASN A 9 -3.71 6.32 -8.19
N GLN A 10 -3.21 7.48 -7.73
CA GLN A 10 -3.79 8.79 -8.03
C GLN A 10 -5.10 9.10 -7.29
N GLN A 11 -5.48 8.28 -6.34
CA GLN A 11 -6.62 8.56 -5.49
C GLN A 11 -6.17 8.81 -4.07
N PHE A 12 -6.71 9.85 -3.46
CA PHE A 12 -6.38 10.16 -2.08
C PHE A 12 -7.21 9.30 -1.12
N HIS A 13 -6.56 8.81 -0.08
CA HIS A 13 -7.20 8.03 0.96
C HIS A 13 -6.73 8.52 2.31
N GLN A 14 -7.61 8.52 3.27
CA GLN A 14 -7.28 8.89 4.63
C GLN A 14 -7.25 7.63 5.48
N VAL A 15 -6.15 7.42 6.17
CA VAL A 15 -5.97 6.23 7.02
C VAL A 15 -5.37 6.67 8.33
N SER A 16 -5.48 5.82 9.34
CA SER A 16 -4.91 6.13 10.65
C SER A 16 -3.40 6.07 10.59
N ALA A 17 -2.76 6.95 11.36
CA ALA A 17 -1.32 6.89 11.50
C ALA A 17 -0.94 5.52 12.06
N GLY A 18 0.14 4.96 11.52
CA GLY A 18 0.58 3.63 11.92
C GLY A 18 0.01 2.50 11.07
N THR A 19 -0.81 2.83 10.08
CA THR A 19 -1.30 1.82 9.14
C THR A 19 -0.13 1.30 8.30
N SER A 20 -0.02 -0.02 8.19
CA SER A 20 1.00 -0.64 7.36
C SER A 20 0.45 -0.95 5.97
N ILE A 21 1.35 -1.32 5.07
CA ILE A 21 0.91 -1.76 3.74
C ILE A 21 0.06 -3.03 3.85
N ALA A 22 0.41 -3.93 4.77
CA ALA A 22 -0.41 -5.12 4.99
C ALA A 22 -1.83 -4.74 5.41
N ASP A 23 -1.97 -3.69 6.22
CA ASP A 23 -3.30 -3.22 6.62
C ASP A 23 -4.07 -2.66 5.44
N LEU A 24 -3.40 -2.04 4.49
CA LEU A 24 -4.06 -1.54 3.29
C LEU A 24 -4.73 -2.65 2.50
N THR A 25 -4.11 -3.82 2.44
CA THR A 25 -4.72 -4.93 1.70
C THR A 25 -6.06 -5.31 2.29
N LYS A 26 -6.18 -5.21 3.60
CA LYS A 26 -7.45 -5.49 4.27
C LYS A 26 -8.47 -4.39 4.04
N LEU A 27 -8.03 -3.13 4.12
CA LEU A 27 -8.91 -1.99 3.92
C LEU A 27 -9.47 -1.95 2.51
N LEU A 28 -8.66 -2.30 1.53
CA LEU A 28 -9.05 -2.25 0.13
C LEU A 28 -9.71 -3.54 -0.34
N SER A 29 -9.79 -4.53 0.54
CA SER A 29 -10.34 -5.83 0.20
C SER A 29 -9.64 -6.46 -1.00
N ILE A 30 -8.34 -6.29 -1.08
CA ILE A 30 -7.55 -6.79 -2.19
C ILE A 30 -7.20 -8.25 -1.95
N THR A 31 -7.40 -9.08 -2.97
CA THR A 31 -6.82 -10.41 -2.98
C THR A 31 -5.34 -10.25 -3.21
N ILE A 32 -4.53 -10.62 -2.24
CA ILE A 32 -3.11 -10.30 -2.25
C ILE A 32 -2.29 -11.10 -3.23
N THR A 33 -2.87 -12.10 -3.84
CA THR A 33 -2.16 -12.92 -4.82
C THR A 33 -1.90 -12.10 -6.08
N GLY A 34 -0.64 -11.99 -6.47
CA GLY A 34 -0.28 -11.34 -7.72
C GLY A 34 -0.20 -9.83 -7.68
N TYR A 35 -0.38 -9.21 -6.52
CA TYR A 35 -0.24 -7.75 -6.43
C TYR A 35 1.13 -7.35 -5.90
N VAL A 36 1.60 -6.21 -6.37
CA VAL A 36 2.86 -5.62 -5.96
C VAL A 36 2.61 -4.19 -5.53
N PHE A 37 3.13 -3.82 -4.37
CA PHE A 37 3.06 -2.44 -3.89
C PHE A 37 4.40 -1.75 -4.10
N ALA A 38 4.35 -0.51 -4.55
CA ALA A 38 5.50 0.37 -4.56
C ALA A 38 5.17 1.57 -3.69
N LEU A 39 6.08 1.91 -2.81
CA LEU A 39 5.96 3.06 -1.92
C LEU A 39 6.96 4.11 -2.37
N ASN A 40 6.45 5.27 -2.79
CA ASN A 40 7.29 6.36 -3.29
C ASN A 40 8.29 5.86 -4.33
N GLN A 41 7.79 5.05 -5.28
CA GLN A 41 8.55 4.50 -6.40
C GLN A 41 9.53 3.38 -6.03
N SER A 42 9.44 2.88 -4.81
CA SER A 42 10.27 1.74 -4.38
C SER A 42 9.38 0.54 -4.13
N VAL A 43 9.67 -0.56 -4.80
CA VAL A 43 8.88 -1.77 -4.62
C VAL A 43 9.07 -2.29 -3.20
N VAL A 44 7.97 -2.62 -2.55
CA VAL A 44 8.00 -3.17 -1.20
C VAL A 44 7.71 -4.66 -1.30
N PRO A 45 8.67 -5.52 -0.94
CA PRO A 45 8.44 -6.95 -0.97
C PRO A 45 7.34 -7.34 0.01
N ARG A 46 6.64 -8.39 -0.35
CA ARG A 46 5.51 -8.85 0.46
C ARG A 46 5.90 -9.12 1.91
N SER A 47 7.11 -9.63 2.11
CA SER A 47 7.60 -9.93 3.45
C SER A 47 7.77 -8.68 4.31
N ALA A 48 7.84 -7.52 3.70
CA ALA A 48 8.00 -6.26 4.43
C ALA A 48 6.69 -5.49 4.58
N TRP A 49 5.59 -5.98 4.05
CA TRP A 49 4.33 -5.23 4.09
C TRP A 49 3.86 -4.94 5.51
N SER A 50 4.00 -5.90 6.41
CA SER A 50 3.53 -5.71 7.77
C SER A 50 4.41 -4.79 8.59
N THR A 51 5.64 -4.58 8.17
CA THR A 51 6.58 -3.71 8.88
C THR A 51 6.75 -2.35 8.22
N THR A 52 6.19 -2.15 7.04
CA THR A 52 6.30 -0.88 6.34
C THR A 52 5.09 -0.02 6.71
N LEU A 53 5.33 0.97 7.55
CA LEU A 53 4.28 1.87 7.99
C LEU A 53 4.17 3.04 7.04
N LEU A 54 2.95 3.52 6.88
CA LEU A 54 2.66 4.63 5.98
C LEU A 54 2.81 5.95 6.71
N SER A 55 3.12 6.99 5.96
CA SER A 55 3.28 8.34 6.48
C SER A 55 2.47 9.31 5.64
N GLU A 56 2.21 10.47 6.22
CA GLU A 56 1.49 11.54 5.53
C GLU A 56 2.16 11.85 4.19
N GLY A 57 1.38 11.87 3.14
CA GLY A 57 1.88 12.22 1.83
C GLY A 57 2.49 11.08 1.05
N ASP A 58 2.50 9.88 1.60
CA ASP A 58 3.05 8.74 0.88
C ASP A 58 2.28 8.47 -0.40
N GLN A 59 3.01 8.11 -1.43
CA GLN A 59 2.44 7.72 -2.71
C GLN A 59 2.62 6.23 -2.89
N ILE A 60 1.50 5.54 -3.05
CA ILE A 60 1.50 4.09 -3.17
C ILE A 60 1.00 3.74 -4.55
N SER A 61 1.74 2.87 -5.22
CA SER A 61 1.33 2.33 -6.51
C SER A 61 1.04 0.85 -6.31
N LEU A 62 -0.10 0.44 -6.81
CA LEU A 62 -0.53 -0.95 -6.71
C LEU A 62 -0.59 -1.51 -8.12
N PHE A 63 0.19 -2.53 -8.37
CA PHE A 63 0.23 -3.19 -9.66
C PHE A 63 -0.21 -4.62 -9.52
N GLN A 64 -0.91 -5.12 -10.51
CA GLN A 64 -1.16 -6.54 -10.59
C GLN A 64 -0.08 -7.16 -11.46
N ALA A 65 0.70 -8.04 -10.85
CA ALA A 65 1.72 -8.76 -11.62
C ALA A 65 1.01 -9.82 -12.45
N ILE A 66 1.11 -9.70 -13.74
CA ILE A 66 0.57 -10.70 -14.64
C ILE A 66 1.62 -11.78 -14.74
N ALA A 67 1.32 -12.94 -14.20
CA ALA A 67 2.21 -14.07 -14.35
C ALA A 67 2.34 -14.31 -15.83
N GLY A 68 3.52 -14.17 -16.28
CA GLY A 68 3.79 -14.17 -17.69
C GLY A 68 3.55 -15.50 -18.34
N GLY A 69 2.52 -15.84 -18.36
CA GLY A 69 2.16 -17.14 -18.94
C GLY A 69 1.68 -17.65 -18.42
#